data_96ba0f33777b54b41d441606724b2035
#
_entry.id   96ba0f33777b54b41d441606724b2035
#
_cell.length_a   1.000
_cell.length_b   1.000
_cell.length_c   1.000
_cell.angle_alpha   90.00
_cell.angle_beta   90.00
_cell.angle_gamma   90.00
#
_symmetry.space_group_name_H-M   'P 1'
#
loop_
_entity.id
_entity.type
_entity.pdbx_description
1 polymer ?
#
loop_
_entity_poly.entity_id
_entity_poly.type
_entity_poly.pdbx_seq_one_letter_code
_entity_poly.pdbx_strand_id
1 'polypeptide(L)'
;KNKRAIKVVVENPYKYNDKDAKFLLWKQFKLQEILEFYPHLDQTTVNELFNTAQDFAVNEIGPTYQIADREGCRLVSDSEVSIPNSISSLWEKYQGLGWGAMASAGDDNSQSIPFLVIHSICEMFFGSNPAFMMYSGFGIPMAFMLEESGSEKLKKIFHKKLIETQWCGSFCVTEPDAGSDVGAVSTMATPISDEEYSISGEKIFITAGMHQLTDNMVYLVVARIKGAPKGVTGLSCFYVPKYKINLDGDIIGDNFVRCSRLENKMGLHGCATTGLTFGIGGETTGYLLGKENRALWQLKTLMNLARLSTGLFALGMASSAYQNAVSYSKLRKQGAASGQSLMSKASKVSIIEHLDVKRMLLEMKSKVEGCRALIFKLSYHLSVKDLHVKKLIKLDGKDLFRHKGFVELLTPIVKSYTSDQAWRVSELAIQVHGGSGYISDNPLEQYARDIKILSIWEGTNYIQSADLIRDKLAMGRNSKLLNILEQEINNSLCLIGSEFEVERDQLSEAL
;
A
#
# COMPACT_ATOMS: atom_id res chain seq x y z
N LYS A 1 -35.26 38.35 -0.76
CA LYS A 1 -35.08 37.24 -1.74
C LYS A 1 -34.03 36.32 -1.16
N ASN A 2 -34.47 35.29 -0.41
CA ASN A 2 -33.61 34.28 0.18
C ASN A 2 -32.96 33.45 -0.93
N LYS A 3 -31.67 33.66 -1.17
CA LYS A 3 -30.85 32.66 -1.87
C LYS A 3 -30.74 31.47 -0.90
N ARG A 4 -31.54 30.41 -1.09
CA ARG A 4 -31.31 29.11 -0.52
C ARG A 4 -29.93 28.68 -1.04
N ALA A 5 -28.90 28.66 -0.19
CA ALA A 5 -27.69 27.94 -0.45
C ALA A 5 -28.11 26.49 -0.68
N ILE A 6 -27.96 26.02 -1.90
CA ILE A 6 -28.07 24.60 -2.22
C ILE A 6 -26.93 23.97 -1.42
N LYS A 7 -27.24 23.34 -0.28
CA LYS A 7 -26.32 22.39 0.36
C LYS A 7 -26.11 21.31 -0.68
N VAL A 8 -25.00 21.37 -1.39
CA VAL A 8 -24.51 20.24 -2.17
C VAL A 8 -24.23 19.16 -1.14
N VAL A 9 -25.11 18.18 -1.02
CA VAL A 9 -24.82 16.95 -0.30
C VAL A 9 -23.64 16.36 -1.05
N VAL A 10 -22.46 16.36 -0.44
CA VAL A 10 -21.28 15.69 -0.99
C VAL A 10 -21.63 14.21 -0.98
N GLU A 11 -22.05 13.68 -2.13
CA GLU A 11 -22.20 12.24 -2.29
C GLU A 11 -20.84 11.59 -1.99
N ASN A 12 -20.87 10.44 -1.31
CA ASN A 12 -19.69 9.63 -1.08
C ASN A 12 -18.94 9.45 -2.43
N PRO A 13 -17.70 9.94 -2.58
CA PRO A 13 -16.97 9.90 -3.84
C PRO A 13 -16.54 8.50 -4.23
N TYR A 14 -16.44 7.58 -3.26
CA TYR A 14 -15.92 6.24 -3.51
C TYR A 14 -16.94 5.34 -4.21
N LYS A 15 -16.50 4.73 -5.30
CA LYS A 15 -17.26 3.74 -6.08
C LYS A 15 -16.32 2.62 -6.49
N TYR A 16 -16.79 1.40 -6.38
CA TYR A 16 -16.06 0.22 -6.81
C TYR A 16 -16.83 -0.59 -7.84
N ASN A 17 -16.13 -1.03 -8.87
CA ASN A 17 -16.66 -1.96 -9.87
C ASN A 17 -15.91 -3.29 -9.75
N ASP A 18 -16.56 -4.29 -9.22
CA ASP A 18 -16.00 -5.59 -8.89
C ASP A 18 -15.85 -6.57 -10.06
N LYS A 19 -16.39 -6.23 -11.24
CA LYS A 19 -16.44 -7.15 -12.39
C LYS A 19 -15.06 -7.63 -12.83
N ASP A 20 -14.11 -6.69 -12.99
CA ASP A 20 -12.75 -7.00 -13.42
C ASP A 20 -11.99 -7.76 -12.33
N ALA A 21 -12.12 -7.34 -11.06
CA ALA A 21 -11.51 -8.04 -9.94
C ALA A 21 -12.02 -9.49 -9.82
N LYS A 22 -13.33 -9.71 -9.91
CA LYS A 22 -13.93 -11.06 -9.91
C LYS A 22 -13.49 -11.90 -11.09
N PHE A 23 -13.37 -11.31 -12.28
CA PHE A 23 -12.82 -12.01 -13.45
C PHE A 23 -11.38 -12.48 -13.19
N LEU A 24 -10.51 -11.59 -12.71
CA LEU A 24 -9.12 -11.93 -12.40
C LEU A 24 -9.03 -13.02 -11.31
N LEU A 25 -9.78 -12.88 -10.22
CA LEU A 25 -9.77 -13.85 -9.12
C LEU A 25 -10.20 -15.25 -9.58
N TRP A 26 -11.37 -15.34 -10.22
CA TRP A 26 -12.02 -16.64 -10.47
C TRP A 26 -11.68 -17.27 -11.82
N LYS A 27 -11.40 -16.43 -12.86
CA LYS A 27 -11.15 -16.95 -14.22
C LYS A 27 -9.66 -16.93 -14.57
N GLN A 28 -8.96 -15.82 -14.31
CA GLN A 28 -7.56 -15.66 -14.69
C GLN A 28 -6.61 -16.40 -13.73
N PHE A 29 -6.78 -16.18 -12.42
CA PHE A 29 -5.89 -16.75 -11.39
C PHE A 29 -6.48 -17.97 -10.69
N LYS A 30 -7.68 -18.41 -11.09
CA LYS A 30 -8.31 -19.63 -10.62
C LYS A 30 -8.21 -19.80 -9.10
N LEU A 31 -8.65 -18.77 -8.36
CA LEU A 31 -8.55 -18.71 -6.90
C LEU A 31 -9.07 -19.99 -6.23
N GLN A 32 -10.05 -20.67 -6.81
CA GLN A 32 -10.57 -21.95 -6.31
C GLN A 32 -9.47 -23.01 -6.11
N GLU A 33 -8.43 -23.05 -6.97
CA GLU A 33 -7.31 -23.99 -6.84
C GLU A 33 -6.44 -23.68 -5.60
N ILE A 34 -6.34 -22.38 -5.23
CA ILE A 34 -5.66 -21.95 -3.99
C ILE A 34 -6.51 -22.30 -2.77
N LEU A 35 -7.85 -22.11 -2.85
CA LEU A 35 -8.76 -22.35 -1.73
C LEU A 35 -8.86 -23.82 -1.31
N GLU A 36 -8.47 -24.79 -2.15
CA GLU A 36 -8.37 -26.20 -1.78
C GLU A 36 -7.48 -26.44 -0.55
N PHE A 37 -6.53 -25.51 -0.28
CA PHE A 37 -5.62 -25.55 0.87
C PHE A 37 -6.11 -24.73 2.08
N TYR A 38 -7.31 -24.14 2.00
CA TYR A 38 -7.93 -23.34 3.06
C TYR A 38 -9.33 -23.89 3.39
N PRO A 39 -9.43 -24.97 4.18
CA PRO A 39 -10.69 -25.71 4.37
C PRO A 39 -11.83 -24.87 4.98
N HIS A 40 -11.52 -23.73 5.57
CA HIS A 40 -12.49 -22.77 6.13
C HIS A 40 -12.96 -21.72 5.11
N LEU A 41 -12.41 -21.72 3.89
CA LEU A 41 -12.77 -20.78 2.82
C LEU A 41 -13.27 -21.54 1.59
N ASP A 42 -14.42 -21.12 1.08
CA ASP A 42 -14.93 -21.53 -0.22
C ASP A 42 -15.26 -20.28 -1.08
N GLN A 43 -15.74 -20.50 -2.29
CA GLN A 43 -16.11 -19.40 -3.19
C GLN A 43 -17.22 -18.53 -2.59
N THR A 44 -18.17 -19.11 -1.87
CA THR A 44 -19.28 -18.37 -1.25
C THR A 44 -18.75 -17.46 -0.16
N THR A 45 -17.99 -18.02 0.77
CA THR A 45 -17.37 -17.29 1.89
C THR A 45 -16.47 -16.15 1.41
N VAL A 46 -15.64 -16.38 0.38
CA VAL A 46 -14.79 -15.32 -0.19
C VAL A 46 -15.63 -14.25 -0.85
N ASN A 47 -16.71 -14.58 -1.57
CA ASN A 47 -17.60 -13.58 -2.16
C ASN A 47 -18.35 -12.77 -1.10
N GLU A 48 -18.77 -13.38 0.01
CA GLU A 48 -19.39 -12.68 1.15
C GLU A 48 -18.39 -11.74 1.83
N LEU A 49 -17.16 -12.20 2.07
CA LEU A 49 -16.08 -11.38 2.61
C LEU A 49 -15.80 -10.18 1.69
N PHE A 50 -15.75 -10.41 0.39
CA PHE A 50 -15.53 -9.37 -0.62
C PHE A 50 -16.65 -8.33 -0.65
N ASN A 51 -17.92 -8.78 -0.58
CA ASN A 51 -19.08 -7.88 -0.52
C ASN A 51 -19.08 -7.08 0.78
N THR A 52 -18.79 -7.71 1.93
CA THR A 52 -18.68 -7.03 3.23
C THR A 52 -17.57 -5.97 3.22
N ALA A 53 -16.42 -6.29 2.62
CA ALA A 53 -15.33 -5.33 2.43
C ALA A 53 -15.73 -4.16 1.55
N GLN A 54 -16.45 -4.43 0.45
CA GLN A 54 -16.96 -3.37 -0.44
C GLN A 54 -17.97 -2.47 0.28
N ASP A 55 -18.90 -3.04 1.02
CA ASP A 55 -19.87 -2.27 1.81
C ASP A 55 -19.18 -1.41 2.85
N PHE A 56 -18.18 -1.94 3.55
CA PHE A 56 -17.39 -1.19 4.51
C PHE A 56 -16.58 -0.07 3.85
N ALA A 57 -15.95 -0.36 2.71
CA ALA A 57 -15.19 0.63 1.93
C ALA A 57 -16.09 1.78 1.45
N VAL A 58 -17.29 1.47 0.94
CA VAL A 58 -18.22 2.46 0.39
C VAL A 58 -18.92 3.24 1.48
N ASN A 59 -19.42 2.58 2.52
CA ASN A 59 -20.34 3.19 3.48
C ASN A 59 -19.64 3.73 4.73
N GLU A 60 -18.46 3.21 5.09
CA GLU A 60 -17.76 3.61 6.31
C GLU A 60 -16.44 4.34 6.00
N ILE A 61 -15.55 3.76 5.17
CA ILE A 61 -14.25 4.37 4.90
C ILE A 61 -14.39 5.58 3.95
N GLY A 62 -15.05 5.41 2.80
CA GLY A 62 -15.15 6.43 1.76
C GLY A 62 -15.70 7.78 2.21
N PRO A 63 -16.75 7.84 3.07
CA PRO A 63 -17.26 9.10 3.60
C PRO A 63 -16.23 9.91 4.40
N THR A 64 -15.23 9.26 4.97
CA THR A 64 -14.17 9.94 5.76
C THR A 64 -13.09 10.60 4.91
N TYR A 65 -12.99 10.29 3.61
CA TYR A 65 -11.87 10.69 2.75
C TYR A 65 -11.63 12.22 2.71
N GLN A 66 -12.63 12.99 2.27
CA GLN A 66 -12.51 14.45 2.22
C GLN A 66 -12.60 15.09 3.61
N ILE A 67 -13.30 14.45 4.55
CA ILE A 67 -13.43 14.95 5.92
C ILE A 67 -12.07 14.92 6.60
N ALA A 68 -11.37 13.78 6.55
CA ALA A 68 -10.05 13.62 7.16
C ALA A 68 -9.00 14.55 6.55
N ASP A 69 -9.06 14.82 5.23
CA ASP A 69 -8.16 15.78 4.56
C ASP A 69 -8.37 17.20 5.08
N ARG A 70 -9.63 17.61 5.29
CA ARG A 70 -9.98 18.94 5.80
C ARG A 70 -9.71 19.11 7.30
N GLU A 71 -9.95 18.07 8.10
CA GLU A 71 -9.64 18.07 9.54
C GLU A 71 -8.11 18.16 9.74
N GLY A 72 -7.36 17.36 9.01
CA GLY A 72 -5.91 17.27 9.11
C GLY A 72 -5.41 16.82 10.48
N CYS A 73 -4.11 16.64 10.59
CA CYS A 73 -3.45 16.32 11.86
C CYS A 73 -2.88 17.58 12.51
N ARG A 74 -2.73 17.57 13.85
CA ARG A 74 -2.20 18.71 14.62
C ARG A 74 -1.18 18.23 15.66
N LEU A 75 -0.04 18.89 15.72
CA LEU A 75 0.92 18.67 16.80
C LEU A 75 0.40 19.37 18.06
N VAL A 76 0.12 18.60 19.09
CA VAL A 76 -0.39 19.08 20.40
C VAL A 76 0.78 19.32 21.33
N SER A 77 1.72 18.37 21.40
CA SER A 77 2.98 18.46 22.14
C SER A 77 4.03 17.57 21.47
N ASP A 78 5.23 17.55 22.00
CA ASP A 78 6.31 16.66 21.51
C ASP A 78 6.05 15.16 21.72
N SER A 79 5.06 14.82 22.52
CA SER A 79 4.62 13.45 22.81
C SER A 79 3.21 13.13 22.29
N GLU A 80 2.53 14.10 21.65
CA GLU A 80 1.15 13.95 21.23
C GLU A 80 0.85 14.64 19.89
N VAL A 81 0.27 13.87 18.96
CA VAL A 81 -0.29 14.36 17.70
C VAL A 81 -1.77 14.01 17.65
N SER A 82 -2.63 15.02 17.55
CA SER A 82 -4.06 14.84 17.30
C SER A 82 -4.27 14.47 15.84
N ILE A 83 -5.01 13.41 15.59
CA ILE A 83 -5.43 12.96 14.26
C ILE A 83 -6.92 13.29 14.03
N PRO A 84 -7.42 13.23 12.76
CA PRO A 84 -8.83 13.48 12.49
C PRO A 84 -9.77 12.58 13.29
N ASN A 85 -10.83 13.17 13.86
CA ASN A 85 -11.85 12.40 14.59
C ASN A 85 -12.53 11.36 13.71
N SER A 86 -12.73 11.67 12.43
CA SER A 86 -13.25 10.74 11.42
C SER A 86 -12.40 9.48 11.28
N ILE A 87 -11.06 9.61 11.40
CA ILE A 87 -10.12 8.47 11.40
C ILE A 87 -10.23 7.66 12.68
N SER A 88 -10.28 8.32 13.86
CA SER A 88 -10.36 7.63 15.15
C SER A 88 -11.64 6.80 15.28
N SER A 89 -12.79 7.37 14.92
CA SER A 89 -14.08 6.66 14.94
C SER A 89 -14.15 5.51 13.94
N LEU A 90 -13.50 5.66 12.78
CA LEU A 90 -13.41 4.60 11.78
C LEU A 90 -12.51 3.46 12.26
N TRP A 91 -11.41 3.78 12.97
CA TRP A 91 -10.48 2.78 13.50
C TRP A 91 -11.17 1.78 14.45
N GLU A 92 -12.02 2.26 15.34
CA GLU A 92 -12.79 1.40 16.24
C GLU A 92 -13.66 0.38 15.47
N LYS A 93 -14.35 0.83 14.41
CA LYS A 93 -15.15 -0.04 13.54
C LYS A 93 -14.28 -1.04 12.77
N TYR A 94 -13.15 -0.57 12.24
CA TYR A 94 -12.19 -1.40 11.50
C TYR A 94 -11.64 -2.53 12.36
N GLN A 95 -11.27 -2.23 13.61
CA GLN A 95 -10.82 -3.23 14.58
C GLN A 95 -11.95 -4.16 15.02
N GLY A 96 -13.13 -3.61 15.33
CA GLY A 96 -14.30 -4.38 15.78
C GLY A 96 -14.79 -5.41 14.75
N LEU A 97 -14.57 -5.17 13.46
CA LEU A 97 -14.87 -6.10 12.37
C LEU A 97 -13.70 -7.03 12.01
N GLY A 98 -12.56 -6.93 12.69
CA GLY A 98 -11.41 -7.80 12.47
C GLY A 98 -10.58 -7.48 11.23
N TRP A 99 -10.84 -6.37 10.51
CA TRP A 99 -10.09 -6.01 9.31
C TRP A 99 -8.59 -5.82 9.57
N GLY A 100 -8.23 -5.32 10.74
CA GLY A 100 -6.84 -5.16 11.17
C GLY A 100 -6.09 -6.49 11.30
N ALA A 101 -6.79 -7.60 11.54
CA ALA A 101 -6.22 -8.92 11.76
C ALA A 101 -6.29 -9.84 10.52
N MET A 102 -6.69 -9.35 9.35
CA MET A 102 -6.83 -10.19 8.13
C MET A 102 -5.56 -10.97 7.77
N ALA A 103 -4.38 -10.50 8.14
CA ALA A 103 -3.12 -11.19 7.87
C ALA A 103 -2.73 -12.18 8.97
N SER A 104 -3.45 -12.20 10.11
CA SER A 104 -3.26 -13.20 11.16
C SER A 104 -3.75 -14.57 10.69
N ALA A 105 -2.94 -15.59 10.93
CA ALA A 105 -3.31 -16.96 10.58
C ALA A 105 -4.03 -17.71 11.72
N GLY A 106 -4.08 -17.11 12.92
CA GLY A 106 -4.40 -17.85 14.14
C GLY A 106 -3.30 -18.85 14.52
N ASP A 107 -3.44 -19.51 15.64
CA ASP A 107 -2.41 -20.41 16.16
C ASP A 107 -2.22 -21.68 15.30
N ASP A 108 -3.25 -22.09 14.57
CA ASP A 108 -3.32 -23.32 13.77
C ASP A 108 -3.58 -23.08 12.26
N ASN A 109 -3.40 -21.87 11.78
CA ASN A 109 -3.74 -21.42 10.44
C ASN A 109 -5.24 -21.45 10.08
N SER A 110 -6.13 -21.69 11.05
CA SER A 110 -7.58 -21.77 10.83
C SER A 110 -8.23 -20.45 10.39
N GLN A 111 -7.53 -19.32 10.54
CA GLN A 111 -8.00 -17.98 10.16
C GLN A 111 -7.23 -17.40 8.98
N SER A 112 -6.27 -18.14 8.40
CA SER A 112 -5.44 -17.61 7.33
C SER A 112 -6.25 -17.34 6.05
N ILE A 113 -5.94 -16.24 5.38
CA ILE A 113 -6.55 -15.79 4.13
C ILE A 113 -5.45 -15.67 3.06
N PRO A 114 -5.68 -16.16 1.81
CA PRO A 114 -4.69 -16.01 0.74
C PRO A 114 -4.36 -14.54 0.47
N PHE A 115 -3.10 -14.20 0.21
CA PHE A 115 -2.68 -12.83 -0.15
C PHE A 115 -3.46 -12.26 -1.33
N LEU A 116 -3.85 -13.09 -2.29
CA LEU A 116 -4.66 -12.67 -3.43
C LEU A 116 -6.02 -12.11 -3.00
N VAL A 117 -6.65 -12.69 -1.97
CA VAL A 117 -7.91 -12.19 -1.38
C VAL A 117 -7.65 -10.93 -0.55
N ILE A 118 -6.66 -10.96 0.35
CA ILE A 118 -6.30 -9.79 1.18
C ILE A 118 -6.03 -8.57 0.32
N HIS A 119 -5.21 -8.70 -0.71
CA HIS A 119 -4.82 -7.58 -1.56
C HIS A 119 -5.99 -7.06 -2.42
N SER A 120 -6.92 -7.92 -2.83
CA SER A 120 -8.13 -7.47 -3.53
C SER A 120 -9.05 -6.63 -2.61
N ILE A 121 -9.10 -6.94 -1.31
CA ILE A 121 -9.78 -6.13 -0.30
C ILE A 121 -9.02 -4.82 -0.04
N CYS A 122 -7.70 -4.90 0.10
CA CYS A 122 -6.87 -3.71 0.31
C CYS A 122 -6.97 -2.69 -0.84
N GLU A 123 -7.17 -3.13 -2.10
CA GLU A 123 -7.47 -2.21 -3.20
C GLU A 123 -8.68 -1.32 -2.88
N MET A 124 -9.76 -1.91 -2.36
CA MET A 124 -10.97 -1.17 -2.00
C MET A 124 -10.72 -0.19 -0.86
N PHE A 125 -10.00 -0.60 0.17
CA PHE A 125 -9.73 0.23 1.33
C PHE A 125 -8.79 1.40 1.00
N PHE A 126 -7.72 1.16 0.26
CA PHE A 126 -6.85 2.24 -0.24
C PHE A 126 -7.59 3.20 -1.18
N GLY A 127 -8.45 2.67 -2.04
CA GLY A 127 -9.25 3.49 -2.96
C GLY A 127 -10.29 4.35 -2.27
N SER A 128 -10.74 3.98 -1.08
CA SER A 128 -11.74 4.70 -0.31
C SER A 128 -11.14 5.78 0.61
N ASN A 129 -10.07 5.49 1.35
CA ASN A 129 -9.31 6.49 2.12
C ASN A 129 -7.88 6.01 2.40
N PRO A 130 -6.89 6.39 1.58
CA PRO A 130 -5.52 5.94 1.77
C PRO A 130 -4.88 6.51 3.04
N ALA A 131 -5.24 7.71 3.50
CA ALA A 131 -4.70 8.28 4.73
C ALA A 131 -5.05 7.44 5.95
N PHE A 132 -6.25 6.86 5.99
CA PHE A 132 -6.67 5.91 7.01
C PHE A 132 -5.83 4.64 6.97
N MET A 133 -5.62 4.07 5.78
CA MET A 133 -4.88 2.81 5.62
C MET A 133 -3.40 2.91 6.01
N MET A 134 -2.84 4.11 6.07
CA MET A 134 -1.46 4.30 6.54
C MET A 134 -1.26 3.92 8.00
N TYR A 135 -2.30 3.98 8.84
CA TYR A 135 -2.20 3.66 10.27
C TYR A 135 -2.06 2.15 10.53
N SER A 136 -2.61 1.28 9.67
CA SER A 136 -2.44 -0.17 9.76
C SER A 136 -1.22 -0.70 8.99
N GLY A 137 -0.54 0.14 8.18
CA GLY A 137 0.33 -0.27 7.08
C GLY A 137 1.60 -1.04 7.47
N PHE A 138 2.27 -0.72 8.56
CA PHE A 138 3.59 -1.29 8.88
C PHE A 138 3.59 -2.37 9.97
N GLY A 139 2.54 -2.49 10.79
CA GLY A 139 2.49 -3.48 11.86
C GLY A 139 2.62 -4.92 11.35
N ILE A 140 1.83 -5.27 10.34
CA ILE A 140 1.82 -6.60 9.72
C ILE A 140 3.18 -6.96 9.09
N PRO A 141 3.80 -6.15 8.22
CA PRO A 141 5.15 -6.41 7.72
C PRO A 141 6.20 -6.58 8.81
N MET A 142 6.11 -5.81 9.90
CA MET A 142 6.99 -5.97 11.05
C MET A 142 6.78 -7.31 11.76
N ALA A 143 5.53 -7.77 11.92
CA ALA A 143 5.26 -9.09 12.48
C ALA A 143 5.91 -10.21 11.64
N PHE A 144 5.82 -10.15 10.31
CA PHE A 144 6.50 -11.11 9.43
C PHE A 144 8.04 -11.05 9.55
N MET A 145 8.63 -9.87 9.77
CA MET A 145 10.06 -9.77 10.05
C MET A 145 10.46 -10.46 11.37
N LEU A 146 9.57 -10.39 12.39
CA LEU A 146 9.78 -11.12 13.64
C LEU A 146 9.75 -12.64 13.44
N GLU A 147 8.83 -13.15 12.60
CA GLU A 147 8.79 -14.58 12.26
C GLU A 147 10.11 -15.03 11.62
N GLU A 148 10.63 -14.24 10.68
CA GLU A 148 11.86 -14.58 9.94
C GLU A 148 13.13 -14.41 10.75
N SER A 149 13.22 -13.42 11.64
CA SER A 149 14.49 -12.98 12.23
C SER A 149 14.45 -12.69 13.73
N GLY A 150 13.25 -12.63 14.33
CA GLY A 150 13.12 -12.27 15.76
C GLY A 150 13.54 -13.38 16.69
N SER A 151 14.10 -13.00 17.86
CA SER A 151 14.28 -13.95 18.98
C SER A 151 12.90 -14.36 19.55
N GLU A 152 12.84 -15.48 20.24
CA GLU A 152 11.60 -15.95 20.89
C GLU A 152 11.05 -14.91 21.89
N LYS A 153 11.95 -14.19 22.56
CA LYS A 153 11.61 -13.06 23.44
C LYS A 153 10.85 -11.98 22.66
N LEU A 154 11.37 -11.52 21.53
CA LEU A 154 10.75 -10.46 20.72
C LEU A 154 9.44 -10.92 20.09
N LYS A 155 9.37 -12.17 19.62
CA LYS A 155 8.12 -12.75 19.09
C LYS A 155 7.03 -12.76 20.16
N LYS A 156 7.34 -13.23 21.39
CA LYS A 156 6.40 -13.24 22.51
C LYS A 156 5.83 -11.85 22.80
N ILE A 157 6.69 -10.83 22.79
CA ILE A 157 6.32 -9.46 23.17
C ILE A 157 5.52 -8.77 22.04
N PHE A 158 6.01 -8.82 20.79
CA PHE A 158 5.55 -7.93 19.72
C PHE A 158 4.67 -8.60 18.68
N HIS A 159 4.86 -9.90 18.37
CA HIS A 159 4.27 -10.53 17.19
C HIS A 159 2.74 -10.41 17.16
N LYS A 160 2.07 -10.95 18.20
CA LYS A 160 0.61 -10.92 18.25
C LYS A 160 0.05 -9.50 18.24
N LYS A 161 0.69 -8.59 19.00
CA LYS A 161 0.26 -7.19 19.08
C LYS A 161 0.35 -6.45 17.74
N LEU A 162 1.33 -6.80 16.89
CA LEU A 162 1.50 -6.20 15.57
C LEU A 162 0.63 -6.86 14.50
N ILE A 163 0.56 -8.20 14.46
CA ILE A 163 -0.19 -8.93 13.41
C ILE A 163 -1.71 -8.72 13.54
N GLU A 164 -2.21 -8.53 14.76
CA GLU A 164 -3.61 -8.23 15.05
C GLU A 164 -3.89 -6.72 15.16
N THR A 165 -2.91 -5.88 14.82
CA THR A 165 -2.98 -4.41 14.90
C THR A 165 -3.43 -3.86 16.25
N GLN A 166 -3.18 -4.61 17.35
CA GLN A 166 -3.36 -4.12 18.73
C GLN A 166 -2.38 -2.99 19.05
N TRP A 167 -1.18 -3.04 18.45
CA TRP A 167 -0.21 -1.94 18.39
C TRP A 167 0.08 -1.61 16.94
N CYS A 168 0.08 -0.33 16.60
CA CYS A 168 0.47 0.13 15.29
C CYS A 168 1.99 0.13 15.13
N GLY A 169 2.45 -0.12 13.90
CA GLY A 169 3.86 -0.06 13.53
C GLY A 169 4.18 1.14 12.65
N SER A 170 5.39 1.69 12.77
CA SER A 170 5.92 2.70 11.85
C SER A 170 7.36 2.41 11.46
N PHE A 171 7.73 2.70 10.21
CA PHE A 171 9.05 2.43 9.66
C PHE A 171 9.92 3.68 9.65
N CYS A 172 11.05 3.66 10.40
CA CYS A 172 11.90 4.80 10.70
C CYS A 172 13.31 4.62 10.09
N VAL A 173 13.49 5.08 8.84
CA VAL A 173 14.78 5.00 8.12
C VAL A 173 15.31 6.38 7.80
N THR A 174 14.51 7.21 7.14
CA THR A 174 14.92 8.48 6.54
C THR A 174 15.36 9.49 7.59
N GLU A 175 16.50 10.15 7.33
CA GLU A 175 17.05 11.25 8.12
C GLU A 175 17.25 12.47 7.23
N PRO A 176 17.50 13.68 7.78
CA PRO A 176 17.72 14.88 6.96
C PRO A 176 18.77 14.69 5.84
N ASP A 177 19.86 13.96 6.13
CA ASP A 177 20.96 13.71 5.20
C ASP A 177 20.98 12.28 4.63
N ALA A 178 19.97 11.45 4.93
CA ALA A 178 19.90 10.04 4.52
C ALA A 178 18.49 9.69 4.00
N GLY A 179 18.25 9.93 2.71
CA GLY A 179 17.03 9.49 2.00
C GLY A 179 17.31 8.26 1.15
N SER A 180 17.55 8.44 -0.16
CA SER A 180 17.93 7.33 -1.05
C SER A 180 19.29 6.73 -0.72
N ASP A 181 20.23 7.51 -0.15
CA ASP A 181 21.48 7.00 0.43
C ASP A 181 21.27 6.57 1.88
N VAL A 182 20.72 5.38 2.07
CA VAL A 182 20.50 4.79 3.41
C VAL A 182 21.81 4.58 4.16
N GLY A 183 22.95 4.43 3.45
CA GLY A 183 24.27 4.28 4.06
C GLY A 183 24.73 5.48 4.90
N ALA A 184 24.15 6.67 4.66
CA ALA A 184 24.42 7.90 5.39
C ALA A 184 23.67 8.01 6.74
N VAL A 185 22.84 7.03 7.13
CA VAL A 185 22.12 7.00 8.42
C VAL A 185 23.08 7.22 9.58
N SER A 186 22.76 8.23 10.41
CA SER A 186 23.53 8.71 11.55
C SER A 186 22.95 8.32 12.91
N THR A 187 21.66 7.96 13.00
CA THR A 187 21.03 7.44 14.21
C THR A 187 21.86 6.34 14.82
N MET A 188 22.20 6.47 16.12
CA MET A 188 23.13 5.63 16.85
C MET A 188 22.40 4.67 17.78
N ALA A 189 22.89 3.43 17.86
CA ALA A 189 22.48 2.45 18.84
C ALA A 189 23.69 2.10 19.75
N THR A 190 23.55 2.31 21.04
CA THR A 190 24.60 1.98 22.04
C THR A 190 24.13 0.79 22.86
N PRO A 191 24.91 -0.31 22.96
CA PRO A 191 24.53 -1.49 23.75
C PRO A 191 24.21 -1.15 25.20
N ILE A 192 23.13 -1.71 25.76
CA ILE A 192 22.76 -1.71 27.17
C ILE A 192 22.93 -3.13 27.73
N SER A 193 22.37 -4.12 27.00
CA SER A 193 22.49 -5.55 27.29
C SER A 193 22.51 -6.34 25.97
N ASP A 194 22.44 -7.67 25.99
CA ASP A 194 22.58 -8.52 24.80
C ASP A 194 21.60 -8.16 23.64
N GLU A 195 20.36 -7.80 23.95
CA GLU A 195 19.35 -7.46 22.93
C GLU A 195 18.83 -6.02 23.09
N GLU A 196 19.23 -5.27 24.11
CA GLU A 196 18.73 -3.94 24.42
C GLU A 196 19.77 -2.86 24.12
N TYR A 197 19.33 -1.82 23.43
CA TYR A 197 20.18 -0.72 22.97
C TYR A 197 19.55 0.63 23.31
N SER A 198 20.37 1.59 23.70
CA SER A 198 19.99 2.99 23.79
C SER A 198 20.03 3.60 22.38
N ILE A 199 18.89 4.08 21.91
CA ILE A 199 18.73 4.65 20.56
C ILE A 199 18.77 6.18 20.68
N SER A 200 19.59 6.84 19.85
CA SER A 200 19.70 8.30 19.81
C SER A 200 19.83 8.79 18.37
N GLY A 201 19.00 9.76 17.98
CA GLY A 201 19.00 10.36 16.64
C GLY A 201 17.65 10.95 16.25
N GLU A 202 17.56 11.39 14.99
CA GLU A 202 16.35 11.94 14.40
C GLU A 202 15.97 11.19 13.14
N LYS A 203 14.66 10.97 12.95
CA LYS A 203 14.04 10.41 11.75
C LYS A 203 13.00 11.35 11.22
N ILE A 204 12.87 11.47 9.89
CA ILE A 204 11.92 12.37 9.22
C ILE A 204 11.02 11.63 8.26
N PHE A 205 9.89 12.25 7.91
CA PHE A 205 8.87 11.69 7.02
C PHE A 205 8.29 10.36 7.50
N ILE A 206 8.16 10.18 8.82
CA ILE A 206 7.67 8.93 9.38
C ILE A 206 6.15 8.87 9.27
N THR A 207 5.67 7.98 8.42
CA THR A 207 4.25 7.72 8.16
C THR A 207 3.56 7.18 9.40
N ALA A 208 2.40 7.75 9.76
CA ALA A 208 1.66 7.41 10.97
C ALA A 208 2.59 7.39 12.21
N GLY A 209 3.53 8.35 12.26
CA GLY A 209 4.64 8.29 13.23
C GLY A 209 4.23 8.56 14.66
N MET A 210 3.12 9.24 14.94
CA MET A 210 2.58 9.40 16.29
C MET A 210 1.08 9.61 16.26
N HIS A 211 0.35 8.83 17.08
CA HIS A 211 -1.11 8.90 17.23
C HIS A 211 -1.57 8.16 18.49
N GLN A 212 -2.90 8.19 18.76
CA GLN A 212 -3.52 7.55 19.91
C GLN A 212 -4.54 6.46 19.53
N LEU A 213 -4.42 5.84 18.36
CA LEU A 213 -5.33 4.77 17.90
C LEU A 213 -5.13 3.46 18.66
N THR A 214 -3.96 3.28 19.27
CA THR A 214 -3.57 2.09 20.04
C THR A 214 -2.82 2.51 21.29
N ASP A 215 -2.84 1.66 22.33
CA ASP A 215 -2.21 1.96 23.63
C ASP A 215 -0.70 2.17 23.53
N ASN A 216 -0.04 1.49 22.60
CA ASN A 216 1.36 1.67 22.29
C ASN A 216 1.58 1.65 20.77
N MET A 217 2.74 2.11 20.34
CA MET A 217 3.23 2.02 18.95
C MET A 217 4.61 1.39 18.97
N VAL A 218 5.00 0.76 17.87
CA VAL A 218 6.33 0.19 17.68
C VAL A 218 6.98 0.79 16.45
N TYR A 219 8.16 1.34 16.62
CA TYR A 219 8.97 1.88 15.54
C TYR A 219 10.02 0.86 15.12
N LEU A 220 10.06 0.50 13.85
CA LEU A 220 11.19 -0.21 13.27
C LEU A 220 12.27 0.82 12.90
N VAL A 221 13.23 1.00 13.76
CA VAL A 221 14.29 2.00 13.61
C VAL A 221 15.53 1.37 12.99
N VAL A 222 15.99 1.93 11.85
CA VAL A 222 17.30 1.60 11.29
C VAL A 222 18.35 2.51 11.91
N ALA A 223 19.34 1.92 12.58
CA ALA A 223 20.39 2.66 13.26
C ALA A 223 21.75 1.96 13.10
N ARG A 224 22.81 2.69 13.41
CA ARG A 224 24.19 2.18 13.42
C ARG A 224 24.61 1.88 14.85
N ILE A 225 25.06 0.67 15.11
CA ILE A 225 25.63 0.32 16.41
C ILE A 225 26.98 1.06 16.58
N LYS A 226 27.24 1.56 17.78
CA LYS A 226 28.49 2.26 18.10
C LYS A 226 29.71 1.39 17.77
N GLY A 227 30.54 1.87 16.87
CA GLY A 227 31.74 1.13 16.39
C GLY A 227 31.50 0.26 15.14
N ALA A 228 30.25 0.14 14.65
CA ALA A 228 29.94 -0.61 13.44
C ALA A 228 30.53 0.07 12.16
N PRO A 229 30.71 -0.67 11.06
CA PRO A 229 31.22 -0.15 9.82
C PRO A 229 30.37 1.01 9.25
N LYS A 230 31.01 1.91 8.49
CA LYS A 230 30.30 2.95 7.73
C LYS A 230 29.52 2.32 6.57
N GLY A 231 28.56 3.08 6.02
CA GLY A 231 27.74 2.64 4.90
C GLY A 231 26.65 1.64 5.30
N VAL A 232 26.03 1.02 4.32
CA VAL A 232 24.88 0.12 4.53
C VAL A 232 25.20 -1.17 5.30
N THR A 233 26.46 -1.62 5.24
CA THR A 233 26.93 -2.85 5.90
C THR A 233 27.01 -2.75 7.42
N GLY A 234 26.96 -1.56 7.99
CA GLY A 234 26.97 -1.35 9.44
C GLY A 234 25.60 -0.99 10.04
N LEU A 235 24.53 -1.16 9.29
CA LEU A 235 23.17 -0.85 9.74
C LEU A 235 22.49 -2.07 10.37
N SER A 236 21.74 -1.82 11.45
CA SER A 236 20.95 -2.81 12.18
C SER A 236 19.51 -2.32 12.35
N CYS A 237 18.58 -3.23 12.58
CA CYS A 237 17.16 -2.95 12.80
C CYS A 237 16.81 -3.10 14.29
N PHE A 238 16.03 -2.15 14.80
CA PHE A 238 15.60 -2.14 16.20
C PHE A 238 14.09 -1.95 16.29
N TYR A 239 13.44 -2.73 17.17
CA TYR A 239 12.06 -2.51 17.59
C TYR A 239 12.07 -1.54 18.78
N VAL A 240 11.53 -0.36 18.59
CA VAL A 240 11.50 0.70 19.61
C VAL A 240 10.04 0.99 19.94
N PRO A 241 9.51 0.58 21.09
CA PRO A 241 8.17 0.94 21.50
C PRO A 241 8.09 2.43 21.88
N LYS A 242 6.94 3.08 21.64
CA LYS A 242 6.70 4.47 22.04
C LYS A 242 6.79 4.62 23.57
N TYR A 243 6.14 3.71 24.29
CA TYR A 243 6.23 3.63 25.74
C TYR A 243 7.09 2.42 26.14
N LYS A 244 7.88 2.61 27.19
CA LYS A 244 8.76 1.55 27.74
C LYS A 244 7.91 0.37 28.22
N ILE A 245 8.39 -0.84 27.98
CA ILE A 245 7.68 -2.08 28.30
C ILE A 245 8.53 -3.02 29.14
N ASN A 246 7.87 -3.89 29.91
CA ASN A 246 8.51 -5.03 30.57
C ASN A 246 8.59 -6.26 29.65
N LEU A 247 9.10 -7.38 30.15
CA LEU A 247 9.25 -8.64 29.39
C LEU A 247 7.93 -9.32 29.03
N ASP A 248 6.83 -8.95 29.66
CA ASP A 248 5.48 -9.43 29.37
C ASP A 248 4.74 -8.50 28.39
N GLY A 249 5.37 -7.38 28.01
CA GLY A 249 4.83 -6.40 27.08
C GLY A 249 3.89 -5.39 27.73
N ASP A 250 3.89 -5.27 29.06
CA ASP A 250 3.13 -4.23 29.76
C ASP A 250 3.86 -2.90 29.72
N ILE A 251 3.11 -1.81 29.60
CA ILE A 251 3.65 -0.44 29.61
C ILE A 251 4.10 -0.09 31.04
N ILE A 252 5.38 0.28 31.20
CA ILE A 252 5.97 0.63 32.46
C ILE A 252 6.46 2.09 32.56
N GLY A 253 6.34 2.86 31.51
CA GLY A 253 6.71 4.27 31.52
C GLY A 253 6.98 4.88 30.14
N ASP A 254 7.54 6.09 30.15
CA ASP A 254 7.92 6.81 28.93
C ASP A 254 9.23 6.24 28.37
N ASN A 255 9.29 6.06 27.05
CA ASN A 255 10.49 5.62 26.32
C ASN A 255 11.19 6.78 25.58
N PHE A 256 10.83 8.01 25.86
CA PHE A 256 11.46 9.23 25.34
C PHE A 256 11.54 9.28 23.80
N VAL A 257 10.51 8.79 23.12
CA VAL A 257 10.27 9.02 21.69
C VAL A 257 9.44 10.30 21.56
N ARG A 258 9.96 11.30 20.85
CA ARG A 258 9.33 12.62 20.73
C ARG A 258 9.05 12.97 19.27
N CYS A 259 7.95 13.67 19.03
CA CYS A 259 7.60 14.26 17.75
C CYS A 259 8.26 15.63 17.62
N SER A 260 9.30 15.74 16.81
CA SER A 260 9.99 17.02 16.59
C SER A 260 9.22 17.98 15.70
N ARG A 261 8.40 17.42 14.77
CA ARG A 261 7.53 18.18 13.87
C ARG A 261 6.48 17.31 13.22
N LEU A 262 5.40 17.95 12.79
CA LEU A 262 4.41 17.37 11.88
C LEU A 262 4.65 17.96 10.48
N GLU A 263 4.76 17.11 9.47
CA GLU A 263 5.07 17.55 8.12
C GLU A 263 3.86 18.22 7.45
N ASN A 264 4.06 19.42 6.90
CA ASN A 264 3.07 20.09 6.07
C ASN A 264 3.17 19.58 4.64
N LYS A 265 2.25 18.70 4.24
CA LYS A 265 2.32 17.91 3.00
C LYS A 265 1.38 18.43 1.92
N MET A 266 1.65 18.06 0.67
CA MET A 266 0.78 18.27 -0.47
C MET A 266 -0.55 17.52 -0.35
N GLY A 267 -0.53 16.28 0.18
CA GLY A 267 -1.69 15.39 0.33
C GLY A 267 -1.57 14.51 1.56
N LEU A 268 -2.52 13.56 1.71
CA LEU A 268 -2.61 12.65 2.86
C LEU A 268 -2.66 13.41 4.19
N HIS A 269 -3.39 14.54 4.24
CA HIS A 269 -3.45 15.40 5.43
C HIS A 269 -4.03 14.67 6.64
N GLY A 270 -4.89 13.66 6.42
CA GLY A 270 -5.42 12.81 7.49
C GLY A 270 -4.41 11.83 8.08
N CYS A 271 -3.21 11.67 7.51
CA CYS A 271 -2.15 10.81 8.04
C CYS A 271 -1.08 11.65 8.77
N ALA A 272 -0.78 11.30 10.01
CA ALA A 272 0.26 11.95 10.83
C ALA A 272 1.66 11.55 10.36
N THR A 273 2.22 12.30 9.40
CA THR A 273 3.61 12.14 8.97
C THR A 273 4.50 13.05 9.80
N THR A 274 5.45 12.47 10.53
CA THR A 274 6.19 13.17 11.60
C THR A 274 7.70 13.12 11.40
N GLY A 275 8.40 14.11 11.99
CA GLY A 275 9.76 13.95 12.45
C GLY A 275 9.76 13.36 13.85
N LEU A 276 10.62 12.39 14.10
CA LEU A 276 10.75 11.72 15.40
C LEU A 276 12.19 11.84 15.91
N THR A 277 12.33 12.13 17.20
CA THR A 277 13.61 12.09 17.91
C THR A 277 13.60 11.02 18.97
N PHE A 278 14.74 10.38 19.14
CA PHE A 278 15.00 9.31 20.10
C PHE A 278 16.11 9.74 21.06
N GLY A 279 15.93 9.48 22.35
CA GLY A 279 16.94 9.77 23.37
C GLY A 279 17.01 11.23 23.83
N ILE A 280 15.97 12.06 23.54
CA ILE A 280 15.89 13.43 24.05
C ILE A 280 15.06 13.46 25.33
N GLY A 281 15.65 13.99 26.38
CA GLY A 281 15.03 14.07 27.71
C GLY A 281 15.17 12.81 28.56
N GLY A 282 15.70 11.71 28.00
CA GLY A 282 15.94 10.45 28.68
C GLY A 282 16.38 9.34 27.71
N GLU A 283 16.61 8.14 28.24
CA GLU A 283 17.07 7.01 27.44
C GLU A 283 15.91 6.35 26.68
N THR A 284 16.03 6.24 25.34
CA THR A 284 15.13 5.46 24.51
C THR A 284 15.66 4.04 24.34
N THR A 285 14.94 3.06 24.87
CA THR A 285 15.29 1.64 24.74
C THR A 285 14.74 1.06 23.46
N GLY A 286 15.60 0.42 22.67
CA GLY A 286 15.24 -0.36 21.48
C GLY A 286 15.78 -1.79 21.58
N TYR A 287 15.11 -2.71 20.89
CA TYR A 287 15.42 -4.14 20.90
C TYR A 287 15.95 -4.56 19.53
N LEU A 288 17.14 -5.18 19.50
CA LEU A 288 17.78 -5.62 18.25
C LEU A 288 16.96 -6.72 17.58
N LEU A 289 16.63 -6.51 16.32
CA LEU A 289 16.04 -7.56 15.48
C LEU A 289 17.13 -8.47 14.90
N GLY A 290 17.15 -9.72 15.33
CA GLY A 290 18.05 -10.74 14.80
C GLY A 290 19.53 -10.43 15.01
N LYS A 291 20.29 -10.20 13.91
CA LYS A 291 21.75 -10.02 13.98
C LYS A 291 22.16 -8.58 13.67
N GLU A 292 23.20 -8.12 14.36
CA GLU A 292 23.86 -6.85 14.06
C GLU A 292 24.34 -6.76 12.60
N ASN A 293 24.32 -5.56 12.04
CA ASN A 293 24.86 -5.26 10.72
C ASN A 293 24.18 -6.02 9.56
N ARG A 294 22.90 -6.36 9.73
CA ARG A 294 22.11 -7.11 8.75
C ARG A 294 20.81 -6.41 8.30
N ALA A 295 20.68 -5.11 8.55
CA ALA A 295 19.44 -4.38 8.29
C ALA A 295 18.90 -4.59 6.88
N LEU A 296 19.70 -4.43 5.82
CA LEU A 296 19.23 -4.56 4.43
C LEU A 296 18.68 -5.94 4.11
N TRP A 297 19.25 -6.98 4.71
CA TRP A 297 18.75 -8.34 4.52
C TRP A 297 17.43 -8.56 5.26
N GLN A 298 17.34 -8.08 6.49
CA GLN A 298 16.14 -8.19 7.32
C GLN A 298 14.98 -7.37 6.79
N LEU A 299 15.26 -6.18 6.24
CA LEU A 299 14.24 -5.28 5.67
C LEU A 299 13.63 -5.78 4.35
N LYS A 300 14.18 -6.81 3.71
CA LYS A 300 13.74 -7.25 2.38
C LYS A 300 12.26 -7.58 2.33
N THR A 301 11.75 -8.32 3.30
CA THR A 301 10.33 -8.70 3.39
C THR A 301 9.44 -7.48 3.57
N LEU A 302 9.76 -6.61 4.54
CA LEU A 302 9.00 -5.37 4.77
C LEU A 302 9.01 -4.48 3.53
N MET A 303 10.17 -4.26 2.91
CA MET A 303 10.30 -3.40 1.73
C MET A 303 9.48 -3.92 0.54
N ASN A 304 9.46 -5.24 0.32
CA ASN A 304 8.67 -5.83 -0.76
C ASN A 304 7.15 -5.66 -0.50
N LEU A 305 6.70 -5.86 0.73
CA LEU A 305 5.30 -5.64 1.11
C LEU A 305 4.91 -4.16 1.03
N ALA A 306 5.77 -3.24 1.47
CA ALA A 306 5.54 -1.80 1.38
C ALA A 306 5.47 -1.33 -0.08
N ARG A 307 6.31 -1.85 -0.98
CA ARG A 307 6.26 -1.60 -2.43
C ARG A 307 4.97 -2.11 -3.05
N LEU A 308 4.53 -3.32 -2.68
CA LEU A 308 3.24 -3.86 -3.12
C LEU A 308 2.07 -3.02 -2.59
N SER A 309 2.09 -2.61 -1.31
CA SER A 309 1.08 -1.72 -0.72
C SER A 309 1.04 -0.36 -1.44
N THR A 310 2.19 0.17 -1.87
CA THR A 310 2.24 1.36 -2.75
C THR A 310 1.51 1.12 -4.07
N GLY A 311 1.66 -0.06 -4.67
CA GLY A 311 0.92 -0.46 -5.86
C GLY A 311 -0.58 -0.56 -5.63
N LEU A 312 -1.01 -1.15 -4.51
CA LEU A 312 -2.42 -1.25 -4.12
C LEU A 312 -3.05 0.12 -3.88
N PHE A 313 -2.32 1.02 -3.21
CA PHE A 313 -2.74 2.41 -3.05
C PHE A 313 -2.92 3.08 -4.44
N ALA A 314 -1.93 2.96 -5.33
CA ALA A 314 -1.98 3.50 -6.67
C ALA A 314 -3.20 3.00 -7.44
N LEU A 315 -3.43 1.69 -7.44
CA LEU A 315 -4.56 1.04 -8.10
C LEU A 315 -5.91 1.50 -7.51
N GLY A 316 -6.06 1.47 -6.18
CA GLY A 316 -7.29 1.85 -5.51
C GLY A 316 -7.70 3.29 -5.86
N MET A 317 -6.76 4.23 -5.77
CA MET A 317 -7.01 5.64 -6.09
C MET A 317 -7.27 5.87 -7.58
N ALA A 318 -6.53 5.20 -8.45
CA ALA A 318 -6.76 5.29 -9.90
C ALA A 318 -8.14 4.72 -10.29
N SER A 319 -8.53 3.60 -9.69
CA SER A 319 -9.86 3.00 -9.87
C SER A 319 -10.95 3.97 -9.43
N SER A 320 -10.79 4.60 -8.25
CA SER A 320 -11.71 5.59 -7.71
C SER A 320 -11.84 6.81 -8.62
N ALA A 321 -10.72 7.37 -9.07
CA ALA A 321 -10.70 8.51 -10.00
C ALA A 321 -11.40 8.18 -11.33
N TYR A 322 -11.13 7.01 -11.90
CA TYR A 322 -11.78 6.52 -13.12
C TYR A 322 -13.29 6.37 -12.96
N GLN A 323 -13.77 5.72 -11.89
CA GLN A 323 -15.20 5.54 -11.62
C GLN A 323 -15.94 6.87 -11.47
N ASN A 324 -15.32 7.85 -10.82
CA ASN A 324 -15.85 9.21 -10.72
C ASN A 324 -15.93 9.89 -12.10
N ALA A 325 -14.88 9.78 -12.92
CA ALA A 325 -14.86 10.33 -14.27
C ALA A 325 -15.96 9.71 -15.16
N VAL A 326 -16.15 8.38 -15.11
CA VAL A 326 -17.23 7.69 -15.81
C VAL A 326 -18.60 8.19 -15.36
N SER A 327 -18.82 8.30 -14.04
CA SER A 327 -20.09 8.75 -13.49
C SER A 327 -20.40 10.20 -13.90
N TYR A 328 -19.44 11.10 -13.77
CA TYR A 328 -19.57 12.49 -14.17
C TYR A 328 -19.85 12.62 -15.66
N SER A 329 -19.12 11.92 -16.52
CA SER A 329 -19.26 12.01 -17.98
C SER A 329 -20.62 11.54 -18.50
N LYS A 330 -21.29 10.64 -17.78
CA LYS A 330 -22.67 10.20 -18.08
C LYS A 330 -23.71 11.25 -17.68
N LEU A 331 -23.48 11.97 -16.58
CA LEU A 331 -24.45 12.93 -16.02
C LEU A 331 -24.28 14.32 -16.63
N ARG A 332 -23.04 14.77 -16.85
CA ARG A 332 -22.76 16.10 -17.38
C ARG A 332 -23.14 16.19 -18.86
N LYS A 333 -24.03 17.14 -19.20
CA LYS A 333 -24.43 17.45 -20.58
C LYS A 333 -23.78 18.75 -21.04
N GLN A 334 -23.04 18.72 -22.14
CA GLN A 334 -22.39 19.89 -22.72
C GLN A 334 -22.06 19.67 -24.20
N GLY A 335 -22.37 20.68 -25.03
CA GLY A 335 -22.16 20.59 -26.48
C GLY A 335 -23.14 19.66 -27.18
N ALA A 336 -23.13 19.69 -28.50
CA ALA A 336 -23.92 18.82 -29.37
C ALA A 336 -23.12 17.58 -29.75
N ALA A 337 -23.83 16.53 -30.20
CA ALA A 337 -23.18 15.33 -30.75
C ALA A 337 -22.25 15.68 -31.91
N SER A 338 -21.18 14.90 -32.07
CA SER A 338 -20.23 15.06 -33.18
C SER A 338 -20.96 15.06 -34.54
N GLY A 339 -20.67 16.02 -35.41
CA GLY A 339 -21.36 16.20 -36.70
C GLY A 339 -22.63 17.07 -36.65
N GLN A 340 -23.17 17.39 -35.45
CA GLN A 340 -24.36 18.24 -35.30
C GLN A 340 -24.05 19.63 -34.73
N SER A 341 -22.82 19.93 -34.42
CA SER A 341 -22.37 21.13 -33.70
C SER A 341 -22.66 22.46 -34.46
N LEU A 342 -22.87 22.41 -35.78
CA LEU A 342 -23.18 23.56 -36.63
C LEU A 342 -24.69 23.84 -36.73
N MET A 343 -25.53 23.00 -36.14
CA MET A 343 -26.99 23.19 -36.19
C MET A 343 -27.44 24.09 -35.03
N SER A 344 -28.12 25.19 -35.32
CA SER A 344 -28.57 26.16 -34.30
C SER A 344 -29.55 25.62 -33.26
N LYS A 345 -30.10 24.42 -33.42
CA LYS A 345 -31.04 23.72 -32.53
C LYS A 345 -30.51 22.35 -32.03
N ALA A 346 -29.19 22.08 -32.13
CA ALA A 346 -28.65 20.83 -31.69
C ALA A 346 -28.79 20.65 -30.14
N SER A 347 -29.31 19.52 -29.73
CA SER A 347 -29.48 19.19 -28.30
C SER A 347 -28.14 18.89 -27.63
N LYS A 348 -27.99 19.32 -26.37
CA LYS A 348 -26.82 18.97 -25.56
C LYS A 348 -26.83 17.48 -25.24
N VAL A 349 -25.69 16.81 -25.43
CA VAL A 349 -25.50 15.40 -25.11
C VAL A 349 -24.66 15.24 -23.83
N SER A 350 -24.71 14.06 -23.25
CA SER A 350 -23.76 13.69 -22.17
C SER A 350 -22.33 13.73 -22.70
N ILE A 351 -21.38 14.25 -21.90
CA ILE A 351 -20.01 14.44 -22.41
C ILE A 351 -19.31 13.14 -22.77
N ILE A 352 -19.79 12.00 -22.25
CA ILE A 352 -19.29 10.67 -22.65
C ILE A 352 -19.49 10.39 -24.14
N GLU A 353 -20.39 11.10 -24.83
CA GLU A 353 -20.62 10.97 -26.29
C GLU A 353 -19.49 11.62 -27.12
N HIS A 354 -18.72 12.54 -26.55
CA HIS A 354 -17.62 13.19 -27.24
C HIS A 354 -16.40 12.26 -27.38
N LEU A 355 -15.80 12.25 -28.57
CA LEU A 355 -14.72 11.33 -28.91
C LEU A 355 -13.49 11.45 -27.99
N ASP A 356 -13.08 12.68 -27.63
CA ASP A 356 -11.93 12.89 -26.75
C ASP A 356 -12.22 12.43 -25.32
N VAL A 357 -13.44 12.60 -24.81
CA VAL A 357 -13.84 12.05 -23.51
C VAL A 357 -13.82 10.52 -23.54
N LYS A 358 -14.33 9.90 -24.62
CA LYS A 358 -14.24 8.43 -24.81
C LYS A 358 -12.80 7.96 -24.81
N ARG A 359 -11.90 8.64 -25.53
CA ARG A 359 -10.47 8.33 -25.56
C ARG A 359 -9.86 8.36 -24.15
N MET A 360 -10.09 9.46 -23.39
CA MET A 360 -9.60 9.59 -22.02
C MET A 360 -10.13 8.48 -21.10
N LEU A 361 -11.43 8.15 -21.18
CA LEU A 361 -12.04 7.09 -20.38
C LEU A 361 -11.48 5.71 -20.73
N LEU A 362 -11.24 5.41 -22.02
CA LEU A 362 -10.62 4.16 -22.46
C LEU A 362 -9.16 4.06 -22.00
N GLU A 363 -8.40 5.16 -22.09
CA GLU A 363 -7.03 5.23 -21.58
C GLU A 363 -6.98 4.96 -20.07
N MET A 364 -7.86 5.59 -19.28
CA MET A 364 -7.95 5.34 -17.85
C MET A 364 -8.34 3.89 -17.54
N LYS A 365 -9.34 3.35 -18.27
CA LYS A 365 -9.80 1.97 -18.09
C LYS A 365 -8.65 0.98 -18.30
N SER A 366 -7.95 1.07 -19.44
CA SER A 366 -6.85 0.16 -19.77
C SER A 366 -5.72 0.20 -18.72
N LYS A 367 -5.40 1.41 -18.20
CA LYS A 367 -4.39 1.58 -17.15
C LYS A 367 -4.81 0.94 -15.82
N VAL A 368 -6.06 1.16 -15.38
CA VAL A 368 -6.58 0.61 -14.13
C VAL A 368 -6.65 -0.93 -14.20
N GLU A 369 -7.21 -1.49 -15.27
CA GLU A 369 -7.34 -2.94 -15.45
C GLU A 369 -5.96 -3.61 -15.59
N GLY A 370 -5.04 -3.00 -16.33
CA GLY A 370 -3.65 -3.49 -16.46
C GLY A 370 -2.88 -3.46 -15.14
N CYS A 371 -3.01 -2.38 -14.36
CA CYS A 371 -2.42 -2.30 -13.01
C CYS A 371 -2.99 -3.37 -12.07
N ARG A 372 -4.32 -3.61 -12.11
CA ARG A 372 -4.97 -4.64 -11.29
C ARG A 372 -4.47 -6.03 -11.66
N ALA A 373 -4.41 -6.36 -12.96
CA ALA A 373 -3.90 -7.65 -13.41
C ALA A 373 -2.45 -7.89 -12.97
N LEU A 374 -1.60 -6.87 -13.05
CA LEU A 374 -0.20 -6.93 -12.63
C LEU A 374 -0.06 -7.17 -11.12
N ILE A 375 -0.82 -6.45 -10.29
CA ILE A 375 -0.82 -6.59 -8.83
C ILE A 375 -1.38 -7.96 -8.43
N PHE A 376 -2.48 -8.40 -9.03
CA PHE A 376 -3.07 -9.70 -8.72
C PHE A 376 -2.17 -10.86 -9.15
N LYS A 377 -1.40 -10.72 -10.25
CA LYS A 377 -0.36 -11.69 -10.62
C LYS A 377 0.71 -11.79 -9.53
N LEU A 378 1.22 -10.67 -9.04
CA LEU A 378 2.17 -10.66 -7.92
C LEU A 378 1.56 -11.32 -6.67
N SER A 379 0.32 -10.98 -6.34
CA SER A 379 -0.41 -11.52 -5.18
C SER A 379 -0.67 -13.03 -5.29
N TYR A 380 -0.94 -13.53 -6.50
CA TYR A 380 -1.05 -14.96 -6.79
C TYR A 380 0.27 -15.69 -6.46
N HIS A 381 1.40 -15.19 -6.97
CA HIS A 381 2.70 -15.82 -6.69
C HIS A 381 3.08 -15.74 -5.20
N LEU A 382 2.68 -14.67 -4.50
CA LEU A 382 2.84 -14.56 -3.05
C LEU A 382 1.99 -15.61 -2.32
N SER A 383 0.72 -15.80 -2.73
CA SER A 383 -0.17 -16.80 -2.11
C SER A 383 0.38 -18.22 -2.26
N VAL A 384 0.84 -18.60 -3.45
CA VAL A 384 1.42 -19.93 -3.69
C VAL A 384 2.73 -20.12 -2.92
N LYS A 385 3.58 -19.08 -2.86
CA LYS A 385 4.80 -19.10 -2.03
C LYS A 385 4.47 -19.28 -0.54
N ASP A 386 3.44 -18.61 -0.04
CA ASP A 386 2.99 -18.68 1.35
C ASP A 386 2.51 -20.07 1.73
N LEU A 387 1.72 -20.73 0.87
CA LEU A 387 1.32 -22.12 1.04
C LEU A 387 2.53 -23.06 1.20
N HIS A 388 3.60 -22.84 0.42
CA HIS A 388 4.83 -23.61 0.55
C HIS A 388 5.56 -23.35 1.89
N VAL A 389 5.66 -22.08 2.31
CA VAL A 389 6.26 -21.69 3.58
C VAL A 389 5.50 -22.30 4.77
N LYS A 390 4.18 -22.26 4.73
CA LYS A 390 3.28 -22.88 5.72
C LYS A 390 3.25 -24.41 5.64
N LYS A 391 4.00 -25.01 4.70
CA LYS A 391 4.05 -26.48 4.47
C LYS A 391 2.69 -27.11 4.10
N LEU A 392 1.75 -26.31 3.61
CA LEU A 392 0.46 -26.78 3.09
C LEU A 392 0.60 -27.42 1.71
N ILE A 393 1.58 -26.97 0.91
CA ILE A 393 2.00 -27.60 -0.34
C ILE A 393 3.51 -27.82 -0.35
N LYS A 394 3.96 -28.75 -1.19
CA LYS A 394 5.39 -28.94 -1.46
C LYS A 394 5.67 -28.62 -2.92
N LEU A 395 6.23 -27.45 -3.19
CA LEU A 395 6.74 -27.08 -4.51
C LEU A 395 8.08 -27.77 -4.75
N ASP A 396 8.31 -28.23 -5.96
CA ASP A 396 9.65 -28.65 -6.39
C ASP A 396 10.59 -27.45 -6.55
N GLY A 397 11.88 -27.70 -6.81
CA GLY A 397 12.88 -26.64 -6.92
C GLY A 397 12.62 -25.69 -8.09
N LYS A 398 12.00 -26.15 -9.19
CA LYS A 398 11.70 -25.34 -10.38
C LYS A 398 10.48 -24.44 -10.12
N ASP A 399 9.42 -24.98 -9.56
CA ASP A 399 8.21 -24.22 -9.23
C ASP A 399 8.47 -23.20 -8.15
N LEU A 400 9.21 -23.58 -7.10
CA LEU A 400 9.61 -22.63 -6.06
C LEU A 400 10.46 -21.48 -6.63
N PHE A 401 11.40 -21.79 -7.53
CA PHE A 401 12.21 -20.78 -8.22
C PHE A 401 11.32 -19.86 -9.06
N ARG A 402 10.35 -20.40 -9.81
CA ARG A 402 9.39 -19.62 -10.61
C ARG A 402 8.60 -18.64 -9.74
N HIS A 403 7.94 -19.13 -8.67
CA HIS A 403 7.11 -18.25 -7.83
C HIS A 403 7.94 -17.19 -7.09
N LYS A 404 9.09 -17.56 -6.52
CA LYS A 404 10.04 -16.60 -5.91
C LYS A 404 10.55 -15.59 -6.93
N GLY A 405 10.90 -16.05 -8.12
CA GLY A 405 11.40 -15.22 -9.20
C GLY A 405 10.40 -14.18 -9.66
N PHE A 406 9.12 -14.56 -9.85
CA PHE A 406 8.08 -13.60 -10.20
C PHE A 406 7.82 -12.58 -9.08
N VAL A 407 7.84 -12.98 -7.81
CA VAL A 407 7.73 -12.01 -6.70
C VAL A 407 8.87 -10.99 -6.76
N GLU A 408 10.11 -11.42 -6.98
CA GLU A 408 11.27 -10.54 -7.07
C GLU A 408 11.19 -9.61 -8.31
N LEU A 409 10.81 -10.15 -9.47
CA LEU A 409 10.71 -9.41 -10.73
C LEU A 409 9.58 -8.38 -10.71
N LEU A 410 8.39 -8.81 -10.28
CA LEU A 410 7.20 -7.97 -10.38
C LEU A 410 7.14 -6.86 -9.32
N THR A 411 7.74 -7.04 -8.14
CA THR A 411 7.66 -6.05 -7.06
C THR A 411 8.12 -4.65 -7.47
N PRO A 412 9.32 -4.43 -8.05
CA PRO A 412 9.73 -3.10 -8.49
C PRO A 412 8.89 -2.57 -9.65
N ILE A 413 8.40 -3.43 -10.55
CA ILE A 413 7.52 -3.05 -11.66
C ILE A 413 6.16 -2.61 -11.12
N VAL A 414 5.56 -3.37 -10.21
CA VAL A 414 4.29 -3.02 -9.55
C VAL A 414 4.41 -1.63 -8.92
N LYS A 415 5.42 -1.39 -8.09
CA LYS A 415 5.59 -0.11 -7.41
C LYS A 415 5.76 1.06 -8.38
N SER A 416 6.66 0.96 -9.37
CA SER A 416 6.98 2.08 -10.25
C SER A 416 5.90 2.31 -11.30
N TYR A 417 5.51 1.27 -12.04
CA TYR A 417 4.54 1.39 -13.12
C TYR A 417 3.17 1.85 -12.62
N THR A 418 2.65 1.22 -11.54
CA THR A 418 1.31 1.57 -11.05
C THR A 418 1.26 2.99 -10.51
N SER A 419 2.31 3.48 -9.82
CA SER A 419 2.36 4.85 -9.33
C SER A 419 2.34 5.89 -10.48
N ASP A 420 3.06 5.62 -11.58
CA ASP A 420 3.06 6.50 -12.75
C ASP A 420 1.71 6.46 -13.49
N GLN A 421 1.11 5.26 -13.64
CA GLN A 421 -0.21 5.14 -14.27
C GLN A 421 -1.31 5.80 -13.42
N ALA A 422 -1.26 5.67 -12.09
CA ALA A 422 -2.22 6.32 -11.20
C ALA A 422 -2.17 7.84 -11.31
N TRP A 423 -0.97 8.43 -11.40
CA TRP A 423 -0.81 9.86 -11.66
C TRP A 423 -1.46 10.27 -12.98
N ARG A 424 -1.20 9.53 -14.05
CA ARG A 424 -1.82 9.80 -15.36
C ARG A 424 -3.35 9.66 -15.35
N VAL A 425 -3.88 8.66 -14.64
CA VAL A 425 -5.33 8.47 -14.47
C VAL A 425 -5.95 9.64 -13.71
N SER A 426 -5.32 10.12 -12.63
CA SER A 426 -5.82 11.27 -11.85
C SER A 426 -5.86 12.56 -12.68
N GLU A 427 -4.82 12.82 -13.49
CA GLU A 427 -4.77 13.95 -14.42
C GLU A 427 -5.95 13.90 -15.42
N LEU A 428 -6.15 12.75 -16.07
CA LEU A 428 -7.24 12.56 -17.03
C LEU A 428 -8.63 12.69 -16.37
N ALA A 429 -8.79 12.21 -15.14
CA ALA A 429 -10.03 12.33 -14.40
C ALA A 429 -10.37 13.81 -14.10
N ILE A 430 -9.39 14.62 -13.71
CA ILE A 430 -9.53 16.08 -13.57
C ILE A 430 -9.91 16.69 -14.92
N GLN A 431 -9.24 16.32 -15.99
CA GLN A 431 -9.51 16.83 -17.35
C GLN A 431 -10.95 16.53 -17.79
N VAL A 432 -11.47 15.31 -17.55
CA VAL A 432 -12.87 14.94 -17.86
C VAL A 432 -13.86 15.80 -17.08
N HIS A 433 -13.55 16.16 -15.83
CA HIS A 433 -14.40 17.03 -15.01
C HIS A 433 -14.30 18.52 -15.39
N GLY A 434 -13.24 18.92 -16.13
CA GLY A 434 -12.98 20.32 -16.45
C GLY A 434 -12.81 21.16 -15.18
N GLY A 435 -13.33 22.39 -15.17
CA GLY A 435 -13.24 23.29 -14.01
C GLY A 435 -13.80 22.68 -12.71
N SER A 436 -14.78 21.80 -12.79
CA SER A 436 -15.31 21.10 -11.60
C SER A 436 -14.29 20.13 -10.97
N GLY A 437 -13.36 19.58 -11.74
CA GLY A 437 -12.31 18.71 -11.21
C GLY A 437 -11.17 19.45 -10.51
N TYR A 438 -11.11 20.77 -10.69
CA TYR A 438 -10.05 21.62 -10.14
C TYR A 438 -10.40 22.25 -8.79
N ILE A 439 -11.68 22.22 -8.40
CA ILE A 439 -12.17 22.81 -7.14
C ILE A 439 -12.28 21.75 -6.04
N SER A 440 -11.97 22.14 -4.80
CA SER A 440 -11.93 21.22 -3.64
C SER A 440 -13.29 20.69 -3.16
N ASP A 441 -14.39 21.12 -3.81
CA ASP A 441 -15.71 20.51 -3.57
C ASP A 441 -15.82 19.10 -4.16
N ASN A 442 -14.94 18.77 -5.11
CA ASN A 442 -14.81 17.45 -5.72
C ASN A 442 -13.53 16.74 -5.24
N PRO A 443 -13.54 15.40 -5.14
CA PRO A 443 -12.39 14.66 -4.62
C PRO A 443 -11.22 14.55 -5.62
N LEU A 444 -11.37 15.00 -6.88
CA LEU A 444 -10.40 14.73 -7.96
C LEU A 444 -9.04 15.41 -7.70
N GLU A 445 -9.05 16.64 -7.20
CA GLU A 445 -7.83 17.36 -6.85
C GLU A 445 -7.11 16.67 -5.69
N GLN A 446 -7.87 16.14 -4.72
CA GLN A 446 -7.32 15.38 -3.60
C GLN A 446 -6.70 14.07 -4.07
N TYR A 447 -7.33 13.35 -5.01
CA TYR A 447 -6.72 12.14 -5.59
C TYR A 447 -5.34 12.45 -6.20
N ALA A 448 -5.21 13.53 -6.97
CA ALA A 448 -3.94 13.93 -7.54
C ALA A 448 -2.90 14.28 -6.46
N ARG A 449 -3.29 15.04 -5.42
CA ARG A 449 -2.39 15.38 -4.31
C ARG A 449 -1.89 14.13 -3.58
N ASP A 450 -2.78 13.20 -3.26
CA ASP A 450 -2.48 12.01 -2.50
C ASP A 450 -1.66 10.98 -3.30
N ILE A 451 -1.92 10.85 -4.60
CA ILE A 451 -1.19 9.92 -5.49
C ILE A 451 0.27 10.36 -5.68
N LYS A 452 0.58 11.66 -5.66
CA LYS A 452 1.90 12.15 -6.06
C LYS A 452 3.05 11.55 -5.27
N ILE A 453 2.87 11.26 -3.99
CA ILE A 453 3.90 10.69 -3.12
C ILE A 453 4.35 9.28 -3.59
N LEU A 454 3.50 8.55 -4.29
CA LEU A 454 3.73 7.14 -4.63
C LEU A 454 4.94 6.91 -5.53
N SER A 455 5.32 7.88 -6.36
CA SER A 455 6.53 7.82 -7.19
C SER A 455 7.81 8.21 -6.44
N ILE A 456 7.68 8.73 -5.20
CA ILE A 456 8.77 9.32 -4.41
C ILE A 456 9.20 8.39 -3.27
N TRP A 457 8.24 7.94 -2.42
CA TRP A 457 8.51 7.15 -1.22
C TRP A 457 8.83 5.66 -1.52
N GLU A 458 9.18 4.88 -0.50
CA GLU A 458 9.48 3.44 -0.56
C GLU A 458 10.53 3.07 -1.63
N GLY A 459 11.49 3.97 -1.82
CA GLY A 459 12.41 4.00 -2.95
C GLY A 459 11.76 4.64 -4.18
N THR A 460 12.38 5.68 -4.71
CA THR A 460 11.89 6.37 -5.92
C THR A 460 11.72 5.41 -7.09
N ASN A 461 10.96 5.80 -8.13
CA ASN A 461 10.79 4.97 -9.32
C ASN A 461 12.13 4.69 -10.02
N TYR A 462 13.12 5.61 -9.92
CA TYR A 462 14.49 5.34 -10.34
C TYR A 462 15.15 4.19 -9.55
N ILE A 463 14.98 4.17 -8.21
CA ILE A 463 15.49 3.07 -7.37
C ILE A 463 14.85 1.74 -7.77
N GLN A 464 13.54 1.72 -8.10
CA GLN A 464 12.86 0.51 -8.60
C GLN A 464 13.46 0.04 -9.93
N SER A 465 13.72 0.95 -10.86
CA SER A 465 14.35 0.64 -12.14
C SER A 465 15.78 0.09 -11.95
N ALA A 466 16.54 0.69 -11.04
CA ALA A 466 17.88 0.23 -10.69
C ALA A 466 17.84 -1.15 -10.02
N ASP A 467 16.92 -1.40 -9.09
CA ASP A 467 16.71 -2.71 -8.46
C ASP A 467 16.35 -3.77 -9.51
N LEU A 468 15.43 -3.47 -10.43
CA LEU A 468 15.06 -4.38 -11.51
C LEU A 468 16.26 -4.75 -12.38
N ILE A 469 16.95 -3.79 -12.96
CA ILE A 469 18.01 -4.04 -13.93
C ILE A 469 19.28 -4.58 -13.29
N ARG A 470 19.73 -3.94 -12.21
CA ARG A 470 21.00 -4.28 -11.55
C ARG A 470 20.88 -5.52 -10.71
N ASP A 471 19.85 -5.59 -9.85
CA ASP A 471 19.78 -6.59 -8.79
C ASP A 471 18.95 -7.81 -9.20
N LYS A 472 17.78 -7.62 -9.82
CA LYS A 472 16.91 -8.75 -10.21
C LYS A 472 17.36 -9.42 -11.51
N LEU A 473 17.68 -8.63 -12.52
CA LEU A 473 18.14 -9.12 -13.82
C LEU A 473 19.66 -9.26 -13.91
N ALA A 474 20.39 -8.82 -12.86
CA ALA A 474 21.86 -8.88 -12.79
C ALA A 474 22.53 -8.36 -14.07
N MET A 475 22.07 -7.22 -14.61
CA MET A 475 22.54 -6.62 -15.88
C MET A 475 22.39 -7.58 -17.07
N GLY A 476 21.31 -8.34 -17.13
CA GLY A 476 21.05 -9.32 -18.18
C GLY A 476 21.64 -10.72 -17.96
N ARG A 477 22.41 -10.92 -16.87
CA ARG A 477 23.02 -12.23 -16.57
C ARG A 477 22.03 -13.25 -15.96
N ASN A 478 20.89 -12.80 -15.46
CA ASN A 478 19.83 -13.67 -14.91
C ASN A 478 18.82 -14.08 -16.00
N SER A 479 19.32 -14.74 -17.06
CA SER A 479 18.48 -15.18 -18.18
C SER A 479 17.41 -16.21 -17.80
N LYS A 480 17.62 -17.01 -16.74
CA LYS A 480 16.65 -18.03 -16.32
C LYS A 480 15.29 -17.45 -15.98
N LEU A 481 15.23 -16.30 -15.30
CA LEU A 481 13.97 -15.66 -14.93
C LEU A 481 13.31 -15.02 -16.16
N LEU A 482 14.07 -14.39 -17.04
CA LEU A 482 13.56 -13.85 -18.30
C LEU A 482 13.02 -14.96 -19.19
N ASN A 483 13.73 -16.09 -19.35
CA ASN A 483 13.25 -17.23 -20.13
C ASN A 483 11.92 -17.81 -19.58
N ILE A 484 11.71 -17.83 -18.24
CA ILE A 484 10.45 -18.26 -17.66
C ILE A 484 9.33 -17.28 -18.00
N LEU A 485 9.59 -15.98 -17.93
CA LEU A 485 8.62 -14.95 -18.31
C LEU A 485 8.25 -15.05 -19.78
N GLU A 486 9.24 -15.16 -20.66
CA GLU A 486 9.08 -15.34 -22.10
C GLU A 486 8.24 -16.59 -22.42
N GLN A 487 8.55 -17.74 -21.80
CA GLN A 487 7.77 -18.96 -21.95
C GLN A 487 6.31 -18.77 -21.51
N GLU A 488 6.06 -18.08 -20.40
CA GLU A 488 4.70 -17.82 -19.91
C GLU A 488 3.93 -16.91 -20.86
N ILE A 489 4.57 -15.87 -21.42
CA ILE A 489 3.94 -15.00 -22.43
C ILE A 489 3.67 -15.79 -23.70
N ASN A 490 4.62 -16.55 -24.23
CA ASN A 490 4.43 -17.37 -25.43
C ASN A 490 3.30 -18.39 -25.27
N ASN A 491 3.21 -19.05 -24.11
CA ASN A 491 2.09 -19.95 -23.81
C ASN A 491 0.74 -19.22 -23.83
N SER A 492 0.70 -17.99 -23.31
CA SER A 492 -0.50 -17.16 -23.32
C SER A 492 -0.86 -16.74 -24.76
N LEU A 493 0.11 -16.36 -25.60
CA LEU A 493 -0.09 -15.99 -27.00
C LEU A 493 -0.70 -17.15 -27.81
N CYS A 494 -0.32 -18.39 -27.54
CA CYS A 494 -0.90 -19.57 -28.17
C CYS A 494 -2.39 -19.79 -27.86
N LEU A 495 -2.89 -19.20 -26.77
CA LEU A 495 -4.29 -19.30 -26.34
C LEU A 495 -5.18 -18.17 -26.88
N ILE A 496 -4.59 -17.14 -27.49
CA ILE A 496 -5.31 -15.99 -28.03
C ILE A 496 -5.99 -16.41 -29.32
N GLY A 497 -7.32 -16.18 -29.38
CA GLY A 497 -8.13 -16.47 -30.57
C GLY A 497 -7.82 -15.54 -31.74
N SER A 498 -8.29 -15.93 -32.93
CA SER A 498 -8.06 -15.19 -34.19
C SER A 498 -8.66 -13.76 -34.18
N GLU A 499 -9.63 -13.52 -33.29
CA GLU A 499 -10.22 -12.19 -33.10
C GLU A 499 -9.25 -11.14 -32.55
N PHE A 500 -8.10 -11.57 -31.96
CA PHE A 500 -7.05 -10.72 -31.41
C PHE A 500 -5.70 -10.96 -32.12
N GLU A 501 -5.71 -11.29 -33.38
CA GLU A 501 -4.48 -11.59 -34.17
C GLU A 501 -3.52 -10.40 -34.21
N VAL A 502 -4.03 -9.19 -34.35
CA VAL A 502 -3.22 -7.97 -34.42
C VAL A 502 -2.50 -7.73 -33.08
N GLU A 503 -3.23 -7.84 -31.97
CA GLU A 503 -2.67 -7.67 -30.61
C GLU A 503 -1.69 -8.78 -30.27
N ARG A 504 -1.97 -10.02 -30.69
CA ARG A 504 -1.05 -11.16 -30.54
C ARG A 504 0.27 -10.91 -31.26
N ASP A 505 0.20 -10.48 -32.53
CA ASP A 505 1.38 -10.24 -33.35
C ASP A 505 2.22 -9.08 -32.82
N GLN A 506 1.57 -7.97 -32.39
CA GLN A 506 2.26 -6.85 -31.74
C GLN A 506 2.97 -7.27 -30.43
N LEU A 507 2.32 -8.11 -29.62
CA LEU A 507 2.95 -8.61 -28.39
C LEU A 507 4.10 -9.58 -28.70
N SER A 508 3.97 -10.40 -29.73
CA SER A 508 5.03 -11.31 -30.18
C SER A 508 6.26 -10.56 -30.71
N GLU A 509 6.05 -9.43 -31.41
CA GLU A 509 7.15 -8.57 -31.88
C GLU A 509 7.87 -7.85 -30.72
N ALA A 510 7.18 -7.60 -29.60
CA ALA A 510 7.73 -6.92 -28.46
C ALA A 510 8.59 -7.84 -27.54
N LEU A 511 8.51 -9.17 -27.72
CA LEU A 511 9.31 -10.17 -27.03
C LEU A 511 10.66 -10.39 -27.69
#